data_d12a666fe5e3d7d755a9edf21a9ec462
#
_entry.id   d12a666fe5e3d7d755a9edf21a9ec462
#
_cell.length_a   1.000
_cell.length_b   1.000
_cell.length_c   1.000
_cell.angle_alpha   90.00
_cell.angle_beta   90.00
_cell.angle_gamma   90.00
#
_symmetry.space_group_name_H-M   'P 1'
#
loop_
_entity.id
_entity.type
_entity.pdbx_description
1 polymer ?
#
loop_
_entity_poly.entity_id
_entity_poly.type
_entity_poly.pdbx_seq_one_letter_code
_entity_poly.pdbx_strand_id
1 'polypeptide(L)'
;MKINFSRQNIYLLAVSLFLLIFVLVFSFAVMIPEGKSYRVKKTELKKENLELKQLSDFAIEKEVILQKLQGDNSHAIKAFDAEFSAERFEKQHRNFFSSLSVSKRTKLEDEDGFSVYEVNTTSEISSPKSFYNFLDSVNKSDWVIGINFPINFKREGEMISSSFTMRVYSNNKESNSSK
;
A
#
# COMPACT_ATOMS: atom_id res chain seq x y z
N MET A 1 2.79 77.76 -53.07
CA MET A 1 1.77 76.78 -53.56
C MET A 1 0.52 76.86 -52.63
N LYS A 2 -0.54 77.55 -53.09
CA LYS A 2 -1.76 77.69 -52.32
C LYS A 2 -2.66 76.43 -52.64
N ILE A 3 -2.71 75.53 -51.71
CA ILE A 3 -3.58 74.35 -51.87
C ILE A 3 -5.01 74.81 -51.59
N ASN A 4 -5.81 74.99 -52.66
CA ASN A 4 -7.23 75.27 -52.52
C ASN A 4 -7.97 73.97 -52.11
N PHE A 5 -8.23 73.82 -50.83
CA PHE A 5 -9.05 72.73 -50.34
C PHE A 5 -10.51 73.03 -50.65
N SER A 6 -11.07 72.33 -51.64
CA SER A 6 -12.52 72.26 -51.83
C SER A 6 -13.17 71.73 -50.57
N ARG A 7 -14.38 72.26 -50.19
CA ARG A 7 -15.11 71.80 -49.01
C ARG A 7 -15.32 70.26 -49.00
N GLN A 8 -15.53 69.70 -50.18
CA GLN A 8 -15.64 68.21 -50.32
C GLN A 8 -14.39 67.47 -49.91
N ASN A 9 -13.20 67.95 -50.24
CA ASN A 9 -11.92 67.34 -49.88
C ASN A 9 -11.66 67.39 -48.37
N ILE A 10 -12.11 68.44 -47.70
CA ILE A 10 -12.02 68.60 -46.25
C ILE A 10 -12.90 67.52 -45.54
N TYR A 11 -14.14 67.31 -46.02
CA TYR A 11 -15.00 66.26 -45.46
C TYR A 11 -14.44 64.87 -45.70
N LEU A 12 -13.93 64.56 -46.88
CA LEU A 12 -13.30 63.27 -47.15
C LEU A 12 -12.09 63.01 -46.26
N LEU A 13 -11.27 64.05 -46.03
CA LEU A 13 -10.09 63.92 -45.16
C LEU A 13 -10.50 63.74 -43.70
N ALA A 14 -11.54 64.45 -43.22
CA ALA A 14 -12.06 64.25 -41.86
C ALA A 14 -12.63 62.87 -41.65
N VAL A 15 -13.42 62.34 -42.61
CA VAL A 15 -13.98 60.99 -42.56
C VAL A 15 -12.88 59.93 -42.57
N SER A 16 -11.87 60.12 -43.45
CA SER A 16 -10.72 59.19 -43.48
C SER A 16 -9.94 59.17 -42.18
N LEU A 17 -9.71 60.35 -41.57
CA LEU A 17 -9.01 60.44 -40.28
C LEU A 17 -9.83 59.79 -39.15
N PHE A 18 -11.14 60.01 -39.11
CA PHE A 18 -12.04 59.42 -38.16
C PHE A 18 -12.05 57.87 -38.25
N LEU A 19 -12.11 57.38 -39.50
CA LEU A 19 -12.10 55.93 -39.77
C LEU A 19 -10.75 55.30 -39.33
N LEU A 20 -9.65 56.00 -39.57
CA LEU A 20 -8.32 55.53 -39.12
C LEU A 20 -8.23 55.47 -37.59
N ILE A 21 -8.72 56.49 -36.88
CA ILE A 21 -8.76 56.50 -35.41
C ILE A 21 -9.66 55.40 -34.92
N PHE A 22 -10.83 55.18 -35.54
CA PHE A 22 -11.73 54.11 -35.17
C PHE A 22 -11.11 52.71 -35.30
N VAL A 23 -10.43 52.44 -36.40
CA VAL A 23 -9.71 51.20 -36.63
C VAL A 23 -8.62 50.98 -35.60
N LEU A 24 -7.84 52.03 -35.26
CA LEU A 24 -6.82 51.93 -34.21
C LEU A 24 -7.41 51.61 -32.85
N VAL A 25 -8.43 52.32 -32.41
CA VAL A 25 -9.11 52.12 -31.14
C VAL A 25 -9.68 50.69 -31.06
N PHE A 26 -10.35 50.27 -32.12
CA PHE A 26 -10.92 48.93 -32.20
C PHE A 26 -9.83 47.84 -32.14
N SER A 27 -8.77 48.03 -32.88
CA SER A 27 -7.61 47.11 -32.87
C SER A 27 -7.00 46.97 -31.48
N PHE A 28 -6.80 48.08 -30.76
CA PHE A 28 -6.30 48.02 -29.38
C PHE A 28 -7.32 47.41 -28.40
N ALA A 29 -8.61 47.71 -28.56
CA ALA A 29 -9.66 47.18 -27.70
C ALA A 29 -9.81 45.66 -27.80
N VAL A 30 -9.54 45.07 -28.96
CA VAL A 30 -9.59 43.63 -29.18
C VAL A 30 -8.25 42.92 -28.81
N MET A 31 -7.11 43.45 -29.25
CA MET A 31 -5.82 42.81 -29.07
C MET A 31 -5.35 42.75 -27.59
N ILE A 32 -5.65 43.81 -26.81
CA ILE A 32 -5.21 43.83 -25.39
C ILE A 32 -5.87 42.79 -24.54
N PRO A 33 -7.21 42.60 -24.53
CA PRO A 33 -7.84 41.57 -23.71
C PRO A 33 -7.46 40.16 -24.15
N GLU A 34 -7.35 39.86 -25.44
CA GLU A 34 -6.90 38.55 -25.91
C GLU A 34 -5.48 38.21 -25.50
N GLY A 35 -4.56 39.16 -25.55
CA GLY A 35 -3.20 38.99 -25.10
C GLY A 35 -3.10 38.68 -23.59
N LYS A 36 -3.95 39.31 -22.79
CA LYS A 36 -4.03 39.01 -21.35
C LYS A 36 -4.59 37.61 -21.09
N SER A 37 -5.70 37.24 -21.74
CA SER A 37 -6.32 35.92 -21.58
C SER A 37 -5.39 34.78 -22.02
N TYR A 38 -4.63 34.97 -23.09
CA TYR A 38 -3.62 34.02 -23.53
C TYR A 38 -2.50 33.81 -22.48
N ARG A 39 -2.01 34.91 -21.88
CA ARG A 39 -0.98 34.80 -20.82
C ARG A 39 -1.49 34.07 -19.59
N VAL A 40 -2.73 34.35 -19.18
CA VAL A 40 -3.36 33.66 -18.04
C VAL A 40 -3.48 32.16 -18.34
N LYS A 41 -4.09 31.80 -19.46
CA LYS A 41 -4.24 30.39 -19.89
C LYS A 41 -2.90 29.66 -19.99
N LYS A 42 -1.85 30.32 -20.53
CA LYS A 42 -0.51 29.75 -20.60
C LYS A 42 0.08 29.51 -19.22
N THR A 43 -0.18 30.38 -18.25
CA THR A 43 0.29 30.23 -16.87
C THR A 43 -0.45 29.12 -16.14
N GLU A 44 -1.76 29.02 -16.32
CA GLU A 44 -2.58 27.94 -15.80
C GLU A 44 -2.13 26.58 -16.35
N LEU A 45 -1.95 26.47 -17.64
CA LEU A 45 -1.46 25.26 -18.29
C LEU A 45 -0.07 24.83 -17.80
N LYS A 46 0.79 25.80 -17.50
CA LYS A 46 2.08 25.50 -16.86
C LYS A 46 1.93 24.98 -15.44
N LYS A 47 1.00 25.55 -14.67
CA LYS A 47 0.72 25.07 -13.30
C LYS A 47 0.15 23.65 -13.32
N GLU A 48 -0.86 23.40 -14.15
CA GLU A 48 -1.45 22.06 -14.29
C GLU A 48 -0.40 21.02 -14.72
N ASN A 49 0.46 21.34 -15.68
CA ASN A 49 1.53 20.44 -16.09
C ASN A 49 2.55 20.18 -14.96
N LEU A 50 2.84 21.20 -14.14
CA LEU A 50 3.71 21.02 -12.97
C LEU A 50 3.05 20.14 -11.91
N GLU A 51 1.78 20.36 -11.63
CA GLU A 51 1.00 19.54 -10.68
C GLU A 51 0.88 18.10 -11.16
N LEU A 52 0.60 17.88 -12.44
CA LEU A 52 0.58 16.56 -13.04
C LEU A 52 1.93 15.84 -12.91
N LYS A 53 3.00 16.57 -13.15
CA LYS A 53 4.35 16.02 -13.01
C LYS A 53 4.64 15.63 -11.55
N GLN A 54 4.32 16.50 -10.60
CA GLN A 54 4.51 16.23 -9.17
C GLN A 54 3.68 15.02 -8.73
N LEU A 55 2.43 14.91 -9.21
CA LEU A 55 1.57 13.77 -8.90
C LEU A 55 2.12 12.47 -9.50
N SER A 56 2.63 12.53 -10.74
CA SER A 56 3.28 11.40 -11.40
C SER A 56 4.55 10.95 -10.66
N ASP A 57 5.42 11.89 -10.29
CA ASP A 57 6.64 11.61 -9.54
C ASP A 57 6.31 10.99 -8.17
N PHE A 58 5.29 11.52 -7.48
CA PHE A 58 4.80 10.96 -6.22
C PHE A 58 4.23 9.55 -6.39
N ALA A 59 3.46 9.28 -7.45
CA ALA A 59 2.92 7.96 -7.72
C ALA A 59 4.04 6.93 -7.96
N ILE A 60 5.05 7.30 -8.76
CA ILE A 60 6.22 6.46 -9.02
C ILE A 60 6.99 6.17 -7.73
N GLU A 61 7.22 7.19 -6.89
CA GLU A 61 7.90 7.00 -5.60
C GLU A 61 7.14 6.03 -4.70
N LYS A 62 5.80 6.17 -4.62
CA LYS A 62 4.96 5.27 -3.83
C LYS A 62 4.97 3.84 -4.37
N GLU A 63 4.98 3.67 -5.67
CA GLU A 63 5.06 2.35 -6.29
C GLU A 63 6.39 1.66 -5.99
N VAL A 64 7.51 2.38 -6.07
CA VAL A 64 8.83 1.85 -5.70
C VAL A 64 8.89 1.44 -4.23
N ILE A 65 8.34 2.26 -3.33
CA ILE A 65 8.26 1.93 -1.90
C ILE A 65 7.40 0.67 -1.69
N LEU A 66 6.25 0.59 -2.36
CA LEU A 66 5.35 -0.57 -2.27
C LEU A 66 6.04 -1.84 -2.74
N GLN A 67 6.70 -1.81 -3.90
CA GLN A 67 7.44 -2.96 -4.44
C GLN A 67 8.56 -3.40 -3.49
N LYS A 68 9.28 -2.44 -2.89
CA LYS A 68 10.30 -2.74 -1.89
C LYS A 68 9.70 -3.41 -0.66
N LEU A 69 8.62 -2.85 -0.11
CA LEU A 69 7.93 -3.42 1.05
C LEU A 69 7.38 -4.83 0.75
N GLN A 70 6.83 -5.05 -0.42
CA GLN A 70 6.36 -6.36 -0.87
C GLN A 70 7.52 -7.35 -1.03
N GLY A 71 8.66 -6.89 -1.56
CA GLY A 71 9.87 -7.71 -1.67
C GLY A 71 10.42 -8.11 -0.30
N ASP A 72 10.61 -7.14 0.58
CA ASP A 72 11.17 -7.34 1.93
C ASP A 72 10.24 -8.22 2.81
N ASN A 73 8.93 -8.15 2.59
CA ASN A 73 7.94 -8.91 3.36
C ASN A 73 7.30 -10.07 2.57
N SER A 74 7.90 -10.48 1.45
CA SER A 74 7.32 -11.50 0.57
C SER A 74 7.05 -12.83 1.29
N HIS A 75 7.88 -13.20 2.25
CA HIS A 75 7.68 -14.39 3.09
C HIS A 75 6.44 -14.24 3.97
N ALA A 76 6.28 -13.12 4.65
CA ALA A 76 5.11 -12.85 5.48
C ALA A 76 3.82 -12.80 4.65
N ILE A 77 3.85 -12.16 3.47
CA ILE A 77 2.70 -12.09 2.57
C ILE A 77 2.26 -13.49 2.12
N LYS A 78 3.22 -14.35 1.74
CA LYS A 78 2.92 -15.75 1.38
C LYS A 78 2.37 -16.55 2.57
N ALA A 79 2.87 -16.28 3.77
CA ALA A 79 2.41 -16.93 4.98
C ALA A 79 0.95 -16.57 5.35
N PHE A 80 0.47 -15.37 4.97
CA PHE A 80 -0.94 -14.99 5.12
C PHE A 80 -1.89 -15.76 4.20
N ASP A 81 -1.43 -16.19 3.03
CA ASP A 81 -2.22 -16.94 2.06
C ASP A 81 -2.10 -18.46 2.25
N ALA A 82 -1.17 -18.92 3.09
CA ALA A 82 -0.93 -20.34 3.31
C ALA A 82 -1.94 -20.93 4.29
N GLU A 83 -2.67 -21.97 3.85
CA GLU A 83 -3.56 -22.72 4.73
C GLU A 83 -2.74 -23.53 5.74
N PHE A 84 -3.10 -23.41 7.02
CA PHE A 84 -2.44 -24.15 8.10
C PHE A 84 -2.95 -25.60 8.17
N SER A 85 -2.01 -26.54 8.20
CA SER A 85 -2.28 -27.95 8.46
C SER A 85 -1.50 -28.42 9.70
N ALA A 86 -2.22 -28.87 10.71
CA ALA A 86 -1.63 -29.40 11.95
C ALA A 86 -0.71 -30.59 11.67
N GLU A 87 -1.14 -31.50 10.78
CA GLU A 87 -0.34 -32.67 10.38
C GLU A 87 0.97 -32.29 9.70
N ARG A 88 0.92 -31.29 8.80
CA ARG A 88 2.12 -30.77 8.13
C ARG A 88 3.06 -30.10 9.12
N PHE A 89 2.51 -29.34 10.06
CA PHE A 89 3.29 -28.71 11.13
C PHE A 89 3.98 -29.75 12.02
N GLU A 90 3.25 -30.76 12.50
CA GLU A 90 3.82 -31.87 13.29
C GLU A 90 4.96 -32.57 12.53
N LYS A 91 4.75 -32.90 11.27
CA LYS A 91 5.76 -33.55 10.43
C LYS A 91 7.01 -32.72 10.27
N GLN A 92 6.90 -31.42 10.07
CA GLN A 92 8.04 -30.51 9.90
C GLN A 92 8.86 -30.34 11.19
N HIS A 93 8.19 -30.34 12.36
CA HIS A 93 8.82 -29.97 13.63
C HIS A 93 9.06 -31.19 14.55
N ARG A 94 8.68 -32.38 14.13
CA ARG A 94 8.83 -33.62 14.91
C ARG A 94 10.28 -33.90 15.30
N ASN A 95 11.26 -33.47 14.52
CA ASN A 95 12.68 -33.73 14.76
C ASN A 95 13.25 -33.02 16.01
N PHE A 96 12.53 -32.04 16.55
CA PHE A 96 12.94 -31.30 17.75
C PHE A 96 12.53 -31.99 19.05
N PHE A 97 11.58 -32.93 18.98
CA PHE A 97 10.97 -33.58 20.15
C PHE A 97 10.87 -35.10 19.95
N SER A 98 10.79 -35.83 21.05
CA SER A 98 10.48 -37.28 21.00
C SER A 98 9.04 -37.51 20.58
N SER A 99 8.14 -36.62 21.02
CA SER A 99 6.76 -36.55 20.51
C SER A 99 6.29 -35.11 20.37
N LEU A 100 5.47 -34.85 19.37
CA LEU A 100 4.80 -33.57 19.13
C LEU A 100 3.37 -33.88 18.69
N SER A 101 2.41 -33.25 19.34
CA SER A 101 1.00 -33.36 18.99
C SER A 101 0.36 -31.98 19.02
N VAL A 102 -0.46 -31.69 18.00
CA VAL A 102 -1.14 -30.41 17.80
C VAL A 102 -2.62 -30.68 17.64
N SER A 103 -3.43 -30.09 18.52
CA SER A 103 -4.91 -30.24 18.48
C SER A 103 -5.59 -28.87 18.42
N LYS A 104 -6.60 -28.74 17.57
CA LYS A 104 -7.39 -27.51 17.50
C LYS A 104 -8.26 -27.39 18.77
N ARG A 105 -8.21 -26.23 19.41
CA ARG A 105 -9.01 -25.94 20.61
C ARG A 105 -10.37 -25.37 20.21
N THR A 106 -11.40 -26.18 20.29
CA THR A 106 -12.76 -25.89 19.80
C THR A 106 -13.56 -24.90 20.68
N LYS A 107 -13.05 -24.46 21.83
CA LYS A 107 -13.80 -23.68 22.82
C LYS A 107 -13.49 -22.19 22.86
N LEU A 108 -12.57 -21.71 22.05
CA LEU A 108 -12.33 -20.28 21.90
C LEU A 108 -12.82 -19.89 20.51
N GLU A 109 -13.75 -18.94 20.46
CA GLU A 109 -14.17 -18.30 19.22
C GLU A 109 -12.91 -17.86 18.45
N ASP A 110 -12.90 -18.08 17.13
CA ASP A 110 -11.83 -17.60 16.25
C ASP A 110 -11.79 -16.06 16.38
N GLU A 111 -10.92 -15.55 17.24
CA GLU A 111 -10.73 -14.12 17.43
C GLU A 111 -9.93 -13.58 16.25
N ASP A 112 -10.52 -12.66 15.49
CA ASP A 112 -9.86 -11.87 14.44
C ASP A 112 -9.08 -12.67 13.36
N GLY A 113 -9.60 -13.84 12.97
CA GLY A 113 -8.97 -14.67 11.93
C GLY A 113 -7.85 -15.57 12.44
N PHE A 114 -7.69 -15.71 13.77
CA PHE A 114 -6.74 -16.64 14.38
C PHE A 114 -7.45 -17.88 14.92
N SER A 115 -6.96 -19.05 14.54
CA SER A 115 -7.36 -20.34 15.16
C SER A 115 -6.38 -20.69 16.27
N VAL A 116 -6.91 -21.16 17.40
CA VAL A 116 -6.10 -21.53 18.57
C VAL A 116 -5.85 -23.05 18.59
N TYR A 117 -4.59 -23.41 18.72
CA TYR A 117 -4.14 -24.79 18.82
C TYR A 117 -3.45 -25.04 20.15
N GLU A 118 -3.66 -26.22 20.73
CA GLU A 118 -2.90 -26.72 21.87
C GLU A 118 -1.79 -27.62 21.37
N VAL A 119 -0.57 -27.34 21.82
CA VAL A 119 0.62 -28.08 21.44
C VAL A 119 1.18 -28.79 22.66
N ASN A 120 1.30 -30.09 22.56
CA ASN A 120 1.90 -30.94 23.57
C ASN A 120 3.16 -31.58 23.00
N THR A 121 4.27 -31.47 23.74
CA THR A 121 5.55 -32.03 23.31
C THR A 121 6.17 -32.82 24.44
N THR A 122 6.99 -33.81 24.08
CA THR A 122 7.82 -34.56 25.02
C THR A 122 9.26 -34.58 24.47
N SER A 123 10.24 -34.29 25.31
CA SER A 123 11.65 -34.31 24.95
C SER A 123 12.49 -34.93 26.05
N GLU A 124 13.65 -35.50 25.71
CA GLU A 124 14.62 -35.90 26.68
C GLU A 124 15.22 -34.70 27.41
N ILE A 125 15.63 -34.89 28.69
CA ILE A 125 16.24 -33.86 29.53
C ILE A 125 17.69 -33.64 29.08
N SER A 126 17.89 -33.10 27.89
CA SER A 126 19.25 -32.83 27.43
C SER A 126 19.63 -31.36 27.42
N SER A 127 18.77 -30.52 26.95
CA SER A 127 19.05 -29.07 26.83
C SER A 127 17.82 -28.25 26.40
N PRO A 128 17.66 -27.02 26.89
CA PRO A 128 16.65 -26.07 26.36
C PRO A 128 16.91 -25.74 24.89
N LYS A 129 18.09 -26.06 24.34
CA LYS A 129 18.49 -25.71 22.99
C LYS A 129 17.56 -26.27 21.91
N SER A 130 17.05 -27.49 22.09
CA SER A 130 16.08 -28.08 21.15
C SER A 130 14.79 -27.27 21.08
N PHE A 131 14.31 -26.77 22.22
CA PHE A 131 13.13 -25.93 22.29
C PHE A 131 13.37 -24.55 21.61
N TYR A 132 14.52 -23.93 21.82
CA TYR A 132 14.87 -22.69 21.13
C TYR A 132 15.01 -22.89 19.61
N ASN A 133 15.61 -23.98 19.18
CA ASN A 133 15.70 -24.34 17.77
C ASN A 133 14.30 -24.56 17.15
N PHE A 134 13.39 -25.15 17.91
CA PHE A 134 11.99 -25.28 17.51
C PHE A 134 11.34 -23.90 17.33
N LEU A 135 11.49 -22.98 18.30
CA LEU A 135 10.94 -21.63 18.18
C LEU A 135 11.47 -20.89 16.95
N ASP A 136 12.78 -21.02 16.71
CA ASP A 136 13.41 -20.43 15.53
C ASP A 136 12.89 -21.05 14.22
N SER A 137 12.65 -22.35 14.20
CA SER A 137 12.05 -23.07 13.07
C SER A 137 10.60 -22.63 12.81
N VAL A 138 9.81 -22.46 13.88
CA VAL A 138 8.42 -21.95 13.78
C VAL A 138 8.41 -20.54 13.22
N ASN A 139 9.34 -19.68 13.66
CA ASN A 139 9.43 -18.31 13.14
C ASN A 139 9.83 -18.24 11.66
N LYS A 140 10.45 -19.28 11.13
CA LYS A 140 10.83 -19.43 9.71
C LYS A 140 9.84 -20.25 8.90
N SER A 141 8.74 -20.69 9.50
CA SER A 141 7.72 -21.49 8.82
C SER A 141 6.90 -20.67 7.81
N ASP A 142 6.20 -21.37 6.92
CA ASP A 142 5.33 -20.75 5.91
C ASP A 142 4.01 -20.20 6.48
N TRP A 143 3.85 -20.15 7.80
CA TRP A 143 2.62 -19.72 8.46
C TRP A 143 2.87 -18.58 9.44
N VAL A 144 1.85 -17.77 9.67
CA VAL A 144 1.86 -16.75 10.73
C VAL A 144 1.41 -17.40 12.03
N ILE A 145 2.37 -17.69 12.90
CA ILE A 145 2.16 -18.38 14.17
C ILE A 145 2.64 -17.52 15.33
N GLY A 146 1.76 -17.30 16.30
CA GLY A 146 2.08 -16.71 17.60
C GLY A 146 2.06 -17.76 18.70
N ILE A 147 3.12 -17.90 19.47
CA ILE A 147 3.17 -18.80 20.62
C ILE A 147 2.76 -18.02 21.87
N ASN A 148 1.78 -18.52 22.60
CA ASN A 148 1.29 -17.88 23.81
C ASN A 148 2.05 -18.36 25.03
N PHE A 149 2.38 -17.43 25.90
CA PHE A 149 2.93 -17.72 27.22
C PHE A 149 1.81 -17.71 28.28
N PRO A 150 1.93 -18.45 29.40
CA PRO A 150 3.08 -19.27 29.82
C PRO A 150 3.17 -20.62 29.11
N ILE A 151 4.38 -21.15 28.98
CA ILE A 151 4.65 -22.52 28.58
C ILE A 151 4.76 -23.36 29.86
N ASN A 152 3.97 -24.38 29.96
CA ASN A 152 4.00 -25.29 31.10
C ASN A 152 4.99 -26.42 30.85
N PHE A 153 5.97 -26.58 31.73
CA PHE A 153 6.94 -27.67 31.70
C PHE A 153 6.71 -28.59 32.88
N LYS A 154 6.62 -29.88 32.62
CA LYS A 154 6.47 -30.92 33.66
C LYS A 154 7.53 -31.99 33.43
N ARG A 155 8.28 -32.32 34.48
CA ARG A 155 9.22 -33.40 34.41
C ARG A 155 8.54 -34.74 34.69
N GLU A 156 8.75 -35.69 33.82
CA GLU A 156 8.25 -37.09 33.94
C GLU A 156 9.39 -38.08 33.74
N GLY A 157 10.05 -38.42 34.87
CA GLY A 157 11.22 -39.27 34.86
C GLY A 157 12.45 -38.60 34.18
N GLU A 158 12.92 -39.18 33.09
CA GLU A 158 14.01 -38.63 32.24
C GLU A 158 13.50 -37.75 31.08
N MET A 159 12.18 -37.55 31.01
CA MET A 159 11.54 -36.77 29.98
C MET A 159 10.99 -35.45 30.53
N ILE A 160 10.92 -34.44 29.69
CA ILE A 160 10.20 -33.20 29.95
C ILE A 160 9.02 -33.13 29.00
N SER A 161 7.83 -33.06 29.55
CA SER A 161 6.62 -32.71 28.82
C SER A 161 6.44 -31.20 28.83
N SER A 162 6.17 -30.59 27.67
CA SER A 162 5.76 -29.19 27.60
C SER A 162 4.42 -29.02 26.93
N SER A 163 3.59 -28.13 27.48
CA SER A 163 2.28 -27.80 26.96
C SER A 163 2.15 -26.30 26.83
N PHE A 164 1.72 -25.83 25.66
CA PHE A 164 1.48 -24.44 25.36
C PHE A 164 0.40 -24.29 24.30
N THR A 165 -0.11 -23.07 24.16
CA THR A 165 -1.03 -22.74 23.08
C THR A 165 -0.34 -21.90 22.01
N MET A 166 -0.72 -22.13 20.76
CA MET A 166 -0.32 -21.30 19.65
C MET A 166 -1.54 -20.73 18.94
N ARG A 167 -1.42 -19.50 18.46
CA ARG A 167 -2.40 -18.86 17.58
C ARG A 167 -1.85 -18.93 16.16
N VAL A 168 -2.67 -19.43 15.26
CA VAL A 168 -2.31 -19.53 13.85
C VAL A 168 -3.28 -18.66 13.06
N TYR A 169 -2.76 -17.75 12.27
CA TYR A 169 -3.58 -16.99 11.34
C TYR A 169 -4.03 -17.90 10.21
N SER A 170 -5.34 -17.97 9.99
CA SER A 170 -5.91 -18.64 8.83
C SER A 170 -6.84 -17.66 8.12
N ASN A 171 -6.53 -17.38 6.85
CA ASN A 171 -7.37 -16.53 6.01
C ASN A 171 -8.64 -17.32 5.63
N ASN A 172 -9.62 -17.37 6.54
CA ASN A 172 -10.92 -17.98 6.28
C ASN A 172 -11.71 -17.10 5.29
N LYS A 173 -11.49 -17.29 4.00
CA LYS A 173 -12.29 -16.65 2.94
C LYS A 173 -13.74 -17.16 2.89
N GLU A 174 -14.12 -18.15 3.72
CA GLU A 174 -15.42 -18.81 3.63
C GLU A 174 -16.56 -18.18 4.46
N SER A 175 -16.31 -17.18 5.30
CA SER A 175 -17.38 -16.64 6.16
C SER A 175 -18.19 -15.47 5.59
N ASN A 176 -17.88 -14.97 4.38
CA ASN A 176 -18.55 -13.79 3.81
C ASN A 176 -19.38 -14.03 2.54
N SER A 177 -19.69 -15.27 2.18
CA SER A 177 -20.54 -15.56 1.00
C SER A 177 -22.00 -15.90 1.33
N SER A 178 -22.48 -15.56 2.54
CA SER A 178 -23.91 -15.73 2.87
C SER A 178 -24.40 -14.59 3.75
N LYS A 179 -24.66 -13.44 3.11
CA LYS A 179 -25.74 -12.50 3.49
C LYS A 179 -26.22 -11.73 2.27
#